data_f1e096a3e577ec0a15f45f01f343ea9e
#
_entry.id   f1e096a3e577ec0a15f45f01f343ea9e
#
_cell.length_a   1.000
_cell.length_b   1.000
_cell.length_c   1.000
_cell.angle_alpha   90.00
_cell.angle_beta   90.00
_cell.angle_gamma   90.00
#
_symmetry.space_group_name_H-M   'P 1'
#
loop_
_entity.id
_entity.type
_entity.pdbx_description
1 polymer ?
#
loop_
_entity_poly.entity_id
_entity_poly.type
_entity_poly.pdbx_seq_one_letter_code
_entity_poly.pdbx_strand_id
1 'polypeptide(L)'
;MKKIILAISFLFVFMVCAFAQASDFQRAVGHFKGHAATATATRTTHKAALAKDATAQGTLTMSQPAQVEIAIDGGKDALLMEGSTFTMTVKGKKHVTTSQQNPQFATFQKVFEAILAGGTQDIAALKEVSVKKDGKQLVLTITPEAADKKQQRRMMFSSFVLTIDAATSQLRSLRMNEKAGNYTDYTFTNFQFK
;
A
#
# COMPACT_ATOMS: atom_id res chain seq x y z
N MET A 1 -2.74 -44.69 8.35
CA MET A 1 -2.21 -43.79 9.40
C MET A 1 -1.12 -42.86 8.91
N LYS A 2 -0.06 -43.28 8.16
CA LYS A 2 1.00 -42.36 7.65
C LYS A 2 0.55 -41.20 6.81
N LYS A 3 -0.51 -41.37 5.99
CA LYS A 3 -1.03 -40.27 5.10
C LYS A 3 -1.79 -39.17 5.87
N ILE A 4 -2.41 -39.50 7.01
CA ILE A 4 -3.15 -38.53 7.84
C ILE A 4 -2.17 -37.67 8.62
N ILE A 5 -1.05 -38.23 9.11
CA ILE A 5 -0.01 -37.49 9.84
C ILE A 5 0.66 -36.47 8.93
N LEU A 6 0.87 -36.79 7.64
CA LEU A 6 1.46 -35.86 6.67
C LEU A 6 0.54 -34.67 6.38
N ALA A 7 -0.78 -34.90 6.28
CA ALA A 7 -1.76 -33.83 6.05
C ALA A 7 -1.86 -32.86 7.26
N ILE A 8 -1.81 -33.40 8.48
CA ILE A 8 -1.85 -32.59 9.71
C ILE A 8 -0.57 -31.74 9.84
N SER A 9 0.60 -32.30 9.53
CA SER A 9 1.87 -31.53 9.53
C SER A 9 1.86 -30.40 8.52
N PHE A 10 1.27 -30.59 7.33
CA PHE A 10 1.19 -29.55 6.31
C PHE A 10 0.25 -28.41 6.74
N LEU A 11 -0.87 -28.74 7.40
CA LEU A 11 -1.83 -27.76 7.91
C LEU A 11 -1.22 -26.89 9.03
N PHE A 12 -0.39 -27.51 9.91
CA PHE A 12 0.28 -26.80 11.01
C PHE A 12 1.33 -25.82 10.52
N VAL A 13 2.07 -26.14 9.46
CA VAL A 13 3.10 -25.25 8.87
C VAL A 13 2.45 -24.01 8.26
N PHE A 14 1.31 -24.14 7.59
CA PHE A 14 0.58 -22.98 7.04
C PHE A 14 0.04 -22.06 8.13
N MET A 15 -0.47 -22.61 9.24
CA MET A 15 -0.99 -21.81 10.35
C MET A 15 0.12 -21.02 11.05
N VAL A 16 1.29 -21.60 11.28
CA VAL A 16 2.43 -20.92 11.90
C VAL A 16 2.95 -19.76 11.05
N CYS A 17 2.98 -19.90 9.74
CA CYS A 17 3.41 -18.82 8.84
C CYS A 17 2.44 -17.61 8.85
N ALA A 18 1.13 -17.84 8.92
CA ALA A 18 0.14 -16.76 8.96
C ALA A 18 0.23 -15.94 10.26
N PHE A 19 0.41 -16.61 11.41
CA PHE A 19 0.58 -15.93 12.71
C PHE A 19 1.89 -15.13 12.78
N ALA A 20 2.98 -15.61 12.19
CA ALA A 20 4.24 -14.90 12.15
C ALA A 20 4.15 -13.63 11.31
N GLN A 21 3.46 -13.69 10.18
CA GLN A 21 3.25 -12.51 9.30
C GLN A 21 2.37 -11.43 9.95
N ALA A 22 1.29 -11.81 10.63
CA ALA A 22 0.43 -10.88 11.36
C ALA A 22 1.20 -10.17 12.48
N SER A 23 2.05 -10.88 13.24
CA SER A 23 2.86 -10.30 14.30
C SER A 23 3.95 -9.35 13.76
N ASP A 24 4.56 -9.66 12.63
CA ASP A 24 5.57 -8.81 11.99
C ASP A 24 4.93 -7.52 11.42
N PHE A 25 3.74 -7.62 10.85
CA PHE A 25 2.98 -6.46 10.39
C PHE A 25 2.61 -5.54 11.55
N GLN A 26 1.98 -6.07 12.61
CA GLN A 26 1.59 -5.29 13.77
C GLN A 26 2.79 -4.57 14.40
N ARG A 27 3.93 -5.26 14.52
CA ARG A 27 5.16 -4.66 15.03
C ARG A 27 5.67 -3.55 14.14
N ALA A 28 5.65 -3.76 12.82
CA ALA A 28 6.16 -2.80 11.84
C ALA A 28 5.32 -1.52 11.74
N VAL A 29 4.02 -1.56 12.09
CA VAL A 29 3.14 -0.38 11.98
C VAL A 29 2.65 0.14 13.33
N GLY A 30 3.12 -0.43 14.44
CA GLY A 30 2.62 -0.11 15.79
C GLY A 30 2.69 1.37 16.16
N HIS A 31 3.72 2.10 15.68
CA HIS A 31 3.88 3.53 15.95
C HIS A 31 2.85 4.43 15.25
N PHE A 32 2.10 3.92 14.26
CA PHE A 32 1.02 4.71 13.66
C PHE A 32 -0.20 4.85 14.56
N LYS A 33 -0.37 3.97 15.56
CA LYS A 33 -1.53 4.00 16.43
C LYS A 33 -1.59 5.30 17.23
N GLY A 34 -2.57 6.14 16.91
CA GLY A 34 -2.80 7.41 17.59
C GLY A 34 -1.84 8.54 17.17
N HIS A 35 -0.98 8.33 16.19
CA HIS A 35 -0.04 9.33 15.71
C HIS A 35 -0.35 9.72 14.27
N ALA A 36 -0.21 11.01 13.98
CA ALA A 36 -0.07 11.51 12.63
C ALA A 36 1.38 11.35 12.16
N ALA A 37 1.60 11.43 10.85
CA ALA A 37 2.96 11.39 10.32
C ALA A 37 3.11 12.32 9.12
N THR A 38 4.32 12.84 8.93
CA THR A 38 4.69 13.62 7.74
C THR A 38 6.03 13.16 7.21
N ALA A 39 6.22 13.30 5.88
CA ALA A 39 7.50 13.01 5.25
C ALA A 39 7.70 13.88 3.99
N THR A 40 8.94 14.01 3.55
CA THR A 40 9.27 14.47 2.20
C THR A 40 8.96 13.34 1.22
N ALA A 41 8.23 13.63 0.15
CA ALA A 41 7.90 12.69 -0.91
C ALA A 41 8.67 13.03 -2.19
N THR A 42 9.28 12.02 -2.81
CA THR A 42 9.83 12.12 -4.17
C THR A 42 9.04 11.17 -5.04
N ARG A 43 8.36 11.70 -6.06
CA ARG A 43 7.66 10.90 -7.06
C ARG A 43 8.60 10.63 -8.24
N THR A 44 8.70 9.38 -8.66
CA THR A 44 9.32 8.95 -9.93
C THR A 44 8.25 8.31 -10.79
N THR A 45 8.04 8.84 -11.99
CA THR A 45 7.10 8.28 -12.96
C THR A 45 7.89 7.65 -14.10
N HIS A 46 7.76 6.34 -14.24
CA HIS A 46 8.32 5.55 -15.32
C HIS A 46 7.25 5.29 -16.38
N LYS A 47 7.58 5.57 -17.63
CA LYS A 47 6.80 5.18 -18.81
C LYS A 47 7.68 4.40 -19.74
N ALA A 48 7.36 3.14 -19.98
CA ALA A 48 8.17 2.23 -20.79
C ALA A 48 8.49 2.75 -22.20
N ALA A 49 7.67 3.67 -22.72
CA ALA A 49 7.89 4.34 -24.00
C ALA A 49 8.87 5.53 -23.95
N LEU A 50 9.29 5.96 -22.74
CA LEU A 50 10.16 7.12 -22.55
C LEU A 50 11.57 6.70 -22.14
N ALA A 51 12.57 7.40 -22.66
CA ALA A 51 13.99 7.11 -22.37
C ALA A 51 14.43 7.52 -20.95
N LYS A 52 13.65 8.40 -20.28
CA LYS A 52 13.98 8.92 -18.94
C LYS A 52 12.73 8.98 -18.07
N ASP A 53 12.92 8.70 -16.81
CA ASP A 53 11.91 8.86 -15.77
C ASP A 53 11.72 10.34 -15.44
N ALA A 54 10.49 10.72 -15.16
CA ALA A 54 10.16 12.05 -14.64
C ALA A 54 10.15 12.01 -13.09
N THR A 55 10.83 12.96 -12.47
CA THR A 55 10.85 13.11 -11.02
C THR A 55 10.24 14.42 -10.57
N ALA A 56 9.59 14.42 -9.41
CA ALA A 56 9.03 15.61 -8.78
C ALA A 56 9.00 15.44 -7.26
N GLN A 57 9.00 16.56 -6.54
CA GLN A 57 9.05 16.57 -5.07
C GLN A 57 7.75 17.05 -4.46
N GLY A 58 7.53 16.66 -3.21
CA GLY A 58 6.36 17.05 -2.46
C GLY A 58 6.37 16.53 -1.03
N THR A 59 5.20 16.28 -0.48
CA THR A 59 4.99 15.87 0.91
C THR A 59 4.04 14.70 1.01
N LEU A 60 4.29 13.84 2.01
CA LEU A 60 3.34 12.87 2.53
C LEU A 60 2.78 13.41 3.84
N THR A 61 1.47 13.36 4.00
CA THR A 61 0.78 13.57 5.28
C THR A 61 -0.13 12.39 5.56
N MET A 62 -0.04 11.85 6.77
CA MET A 62 -0.90 10.77 7.25
C MET A 62 -1.53 11.21 8.56
N SER A 63 -2.84 11.12 8.67
CA SER A 63 -3.58 11.52 9.87
C SER A 63 -4.71 10.56 10.20
N GLN A 64 -5.04 10.53 11.49
CA GLN A 64 -6.15 9.74 12.00
C GLN A 64 -7.50 10.38 11.63
N PRO A 65 -8.57 9.63 11.46
CA PRO A 65 -8.60 8.17 11.60
C PRO A 65 -8.15 7.41 10.34
N ALA A 66 -8.23 7.98 9.14
CA ALA A 66 -7.94 7.26 7.89
C ALA A 66 -7.68 8.23 6.71
N GLN A 67 -6.78 9.19 6.89
CA GLN A 67 -6.41 10.12 5.83
C GLN A 67 -4.94 9.95 5.44
N VAL A 68 -4.68 9.83 4.15
CA VAL A 68 -3.32 9.81 3.57
C VAL A 68 -3.32 10.74 2.36
N GLU A 69 -2.43 11.72 2.37
CA GLU A 69 -2.23 12.65 1.27
C GLU A 69 -0.77 12.63 0.81
N ILE A 70 -0.57 12.47 -0.49
CA ILE A 70 0.72 12.66 -1.16
C ILE A 70 0.53 13.83 -2.11
N ALA A 71 1.06 15.01 -1.78
CA ALA A 71 0.96 16.22 -2.59
C ALA A 71 2.30 16.49 -3.28
N ILE A 72 2.30 16.63 -4.59
CA ILE A 72 3.48 16.84 -5.44
C ILE A 72 3.34 18.17 -6.17
N ASP A 73 4.44 18.85 -6.46
CA ASP A 73 4.50 20.13 -7.15
C ASP A 73 3.56 21.19 -6.55
N GLY A 74 3.56 21.30 -5.22
CA GLY A 74 2.69 22.25 -4.52
C GLY A 74 1.20 21.88 -4.63
N GLY A 75 0.87 20.59 -4.77
CA GLY A 75 -0.51 20.10 -4.86
C GLY A 75 -1.11 20.12 -6.27
N LYS A 76 -0.34 20.47 -7.30
CA LYS A 76 -0.79 20.33 -8.70
C LYS A 76 -1.06 18.89 -9.07
N ASP A 77 -0.28 17.98 -8.53
CA ASP A 77 -0.51 16.53 -8.57
C ASP A 77 -0.64 16.03 -7.13
N ALA A 78 -1.69 15.27 -6.84
CA ALA A 78 -1.91 14.73 -5.52
C ALA A 78 -2.67 13.40 -5.57
N LEU A 79 -2.41 12.57 -4.57
CA LEU A 79 -3.20 11.41 -4.22
C LEU A 79 -3.72 11.63 -2.80
N LEU A 80 -5.02 11.74 -2.63
CA LEU A 80 -5.68 11.83 -1.32
C LEU A 80 -6.59 10.62 -1.15
N MET A 81 -6.40 9.91 -0.05
CA MET A 81 -7.32 8.90 0.46
C MET A 81 -7.92 9.42 1.76
N GLU A 82 -9.24 9.47 1.83
CA GLU A 82 -10.00 9.89 3.00
C GLU A 82 -11.18 8.94 3.20
N GLY A 83 -11.07 8.05 4.18
CA GLY A 83 -11.98 6.93 4.34
C GLY A 83 -12.12 6.14 3.03
N SER A 84 -13.33 5.97 2.52
CA SER A 84 -13.59 5.23 1.26
C SER A 84 -13.38 6.06 -0.02
N THR A 85 -13.04 7.35 0.10
CA THR A 85 -12.90 8.27 -1.02
C THR A 85 -11.44 8.38 -1.46
N PHE A 86 -11.22 8.31 -2.77
CA PHE A 86 -9.94 8.55 -3.42
C PHE A 86 -10.07 9.76 -4.34
N THR A 87 -9.20 10.73 -4.14
CA THR A 87 -9.05 11.88 -5.03
C THR A 87 -7.67 11.85 -5.65
N MET A 88 -7.61 11.73 -6.97
CA MET A 88 -6.39 11.90 -7.72
C MET A 88 -6.44 13.28 -8.40
N THR A 89 -5.50 14.14 -8.10
CA THR A 89 -5.30 15.41 -8.79
C THR A 89 -4.18 15.24 -9.79
N VAL A 90 -4.44 15.59 -11.06
CA VAL A 90 -3.45 15.53 -12.13
C VAL A 90 -3.48 16.89 -12.85
N LYS A 91 -2.35 17.60 -12.83
CA LYS A 91 -2.22 18.95 -13.40
C LYS A 91 -3.34 19.91 -12.92
N GLY A 92 -3.67 19.82 -11.63
CA GLY A 92 -4.72 20.62 -11.00
C GLY A 92 -6.16 20.14 -11.22
N LYS A 93 -6.39 19.12 -12.06
CA LYS A 93 -7.73 18.56 -12.29
C LYS A 93 -7.97 17.39 -11.31
N LYS A 94 -9.07 17.47 -10.57
CA LYS A 94 -9.47 16.45 -9.58
C LYS A 94 -10.33 15.38 -10.23
N HIS A 95 -9.99 14.13 -9.94
CA HIS A 95 -10.74 12.92 -10.27
C HIS A 95 -11.09 12.22 -8.96
N VAL A 96 -12.36 12.20 -8.62
CA VAL A 96 -12.86 11.60 -7.37
C VAL A 96 -13.51 10.26 -7.68
N THR A 97 -13.20 9.25 -6.89
CA THR A 97 -13.84 7.93 -6.94
C THR A 97 -13.94 7.36 -5.52
N THR A 98 -14.71 6.30 -5.35
CA THR A 98 -14.78 5.55 -4.10
C THR A 98 -14.30 4.13 -4.29
N SER A 99 -13.91 3.46 -3.20
CA SER A 99 -13.56 2.04 -3.22
C SER A 99 -14.72 1.15 -3.72
N GLN A 100 -15.97 1.58 -3.57
CA GLN A 100 -17.15 0.90 -4.11
C GLN A 100 -17.29 1.08 -5.63
N GLN A 101 -17.05 2.28 -6.15
CA GLN A 101 -17.09 2.57 -7.57
C GLN A 101 -15.89 2.01 -8.33
N ASN A 102 -14.75 1.92 -7.65
CA ASN A 102 -13.49 1.45 -8.21
C ASN A 102 -12.82 0.43 -7.29
N PRO A 103 -13.19 -0.85 -7.37
CA PRO A 103 -12.75 -1.90 -6.45
C PRO A 103 -11.23 -2.11 -6.38
N GLN A 104 -10.46 -1.67 -7.40
CA GLN A 104 -9.00 -1.74 -7.33
C GLN A 104 -8.40 -0.99 -6.12
N PHE A 105 -9.14 -0.02 -5.56
CA PHE A 105 -8.70 0.72 -4.38
C PHE A 105 -9.24 0.15 -3.05
N ALA A 106 -10.16 -0.81 -3.09
CA ALA A 106 -10.80 -1.31 -1.87
C ALA A 106 -9.80 -1.97 -0.91
N THR A 107 -8.97 -2.88 -1.42
CA THR A 107 -7.93 -3.54 -0.61
C THR A 107 -6.81 -2.59 -0.24
N PHE A 108 -6.43 -1.68 -1.14
CA PHE A 108 -5.45 -0.63 -0.86
C PHE A 108 -5.91 0.23 0.34
N GLN A 109 -7.18 0.67 0.36
CA GLN A 109 -7.77 1.40 1.47
C GLN A 109 -7.69 0.62 2.78
N LYS A 110 -8.13 -0.64 2.80
CA LYS A 110 -8.09 -1.49 4.00
C LYS A 110 -6.68 -1.64 4.56
N VAL A 111 -5.68 -1.77 3.69
CA VAL A 111 -4.27 -1.86 4.12
C VAL A 111 -3.81 -0.56 4.77
N PHE A 112 -4.13 0.61 4.21
CA PHE A 112 -3.78 1.89 4.83
C PHE A 112 -4.53 2.15 6.13
N GLU A 113 -5.81 1.80 6.21
CA GLU A 113 -6.58 1.84 7.46
C GLU A 113 -5.93 0.96 8.54
N ALA A 114 -5.50 -0.24 8.18
CA ALA A 114 -4.80 -1.15 9.10
C ALA A 114 -3.44 -0.58 9.55
N ILE A 115 -2.68 0.08 8.67
CA ILE A 115 -1.43 0.77 9.01
C ILE A 115 -1.71 1.88 10.02
N LEU A 116 -2.65 2.79 9.73
CA LEU A 116 -3.01 3.90 10.61
C LEU A 116 -3.59 3.45 11.96
N ALA A 117 -4.29 2.30 11.98
CA ALA A 117 -4.76 1.67 13.21
C ALA A 117 -3.64 0.95 14.00
N GLY A 118 -2.37 1.01 13.56
CA GLY A 118 -1.24 0.35 14.22
C GLY A 118 -1.28 -1.17 14.13
N GLY A 119 -1.83 -1.72 13.05
CA GLY A 119 -1.83 -3.16 12.79
C GLY A 119 -2.86 -3.96 13.59
N THR A 120 -3.88 -3.31 14.13
CA THR A 120 -4.95 -3.99 14.89
C THR A 120 -5.90 -4.80 14.00
N GLN A 121 -5.88 -4.56 12.69
CA GLN A 121 -6.66 -5.31 11.72
C GLN A 121 -5.80 -6.38 11.05
N ASP A 122 -6.36 -7.57 10.87
CA ASP A 122 -5.67 -8.67 10.20
C ASP A 122 -5.72 -8.51 8.67
N ILE A 123 -4.63 -7.99 8.11
CA ILE A 123 -4.47 -7.89 6.65
C ILE A 123 -4.00 -9.20 6.01
N ALA A 124 -3.47 -10.16 6.79
CA ALA A 124 -3.04 -11.44 6.25
C ALA A 124 -4.22 -12.33 5.82
N ALA A 125 -5.43 -12.02 6.30
CA ALA A 125 -6.66 -12.65 5.85
C ALA A 125 -7.15 -12.14 4.48
N LEU A 126 -6.58 -11.03 3.97
CA LEU A 126 -6.93 -10.47 2.66
C LEU A 126 -6.16 -11.23 1.57
N LYS A 127 -6.86 -12.01 0.76
CA LYS A 127 -6.25 -12.83 -0.31
C LYS A 127 -5.47 -12.04 -1.36
N GLU A 128 -5.81 -10.76 -1.52
CA GLU A 128 -5.14 -9.83 -2.43
C GLU A 128 -3.83 -9.26 -1.85
N VAL A 129 -3.51 -9.56 -0.58
CA VAL A 129 -2.35 -9.00 0.12
C VAL A 129 -1.31 -10.08 0.36
N SER A 130 -0.10 -9.82 -0.07
CA SER A 130 1.08 -10.60 0.30
C SER A 130 1.99 -9.76 1.18
N VAL A 131 2.40 -10.32 2.32
CA VAL A 131 3.31 -9.68 3.26
C VAL A 131 4.62 -10.46 3.26
N LYS A 132 5.73 -9.78 2.97
CA LYS A 132 7.06 -10.41 2.93
C LYS A 132 8.05 -9.56 3.74
N LYS A 133 8.83 -10.22 4.58
CA LYS A 133 9.96 -9.60 5.27
C LYS A 133 11.20 -9.69 4.38
N ASP A 134 11.85 -8.56 4.15
CA ASP A 134 13.10 -8.45 3.41
C ASP A 134 14.12 -7.66 4.27
N GLY A 135 14.96 -8.37 4.97
CA GLY A 135 15.88 -7.80 5.95
C GLY A 135 15.14 -7.02 7.04
N LYS A 136 15.37 -5.69 7.09
CA LYS A 136 14.70 -4.76 8.02
C LYS A 136 13.40 -4.19 7.46
N GLN A 137 13.03 -4.54 6.24
CA GLN A 137 11.84 -4.02 5.59
C GLN A 137 10.71 -5.04 5.61
N LEU A 138 9.50 -4.51 5.73
CA LEU A 138 8.27 -5.25 5.48
C LEU A 138 7.70 -4.77 4.15
N VAL A 139 7.57 -5.67 3.20
CA VAL A 139 7.05 -5.40 1.87
C VAL A 139 5.64 -5.97 1.77
N LEU A 140 4.67 -5.09 1.54
CA LEU A 140 3.28 -5.45 1.32
C LEU A 140 2.98 -5.28 -0.17
N THR A 141 2.58 -6.36 -0.81
CA THR A 141 2.12 -6.33 -2.21
C THR A 141 0.62 -6.55 -2.25
N ILE A 142 -0.10 -5.57 -2.77
CA ILE A 142 -1.55 -5.61 -2.95
C ILE A 142 -1.81 -5.83 -4.44
N THR A 143 -2.45 -6.94 -4.78
CA THR A 143 -2.84 -7.27 -6.16
C THR A 143 -4.36 -7.23 -6.27
N PRO A 144 -4.94 -6.11 -6.77
CA PRO A 144 -6.38 -5.98 -6.86
C PRO A 144 -6.99 -7.05 -7.76
N GLU A 145 -8.07 -7.67 -7.32
CA GLU A 145 -8.81 -8.62 -8.12
C GLU A 145 -9.94 -7.93 -8.89
N ALA A 146 -10.15 -8.37 -10.12
CA ALA A 146 -11.28 -7.97 -10.92
C ALA A 146 -12.39 -9.01 -10.80
N ALA A 147 -13.63 -8.58 -10.60
CA ALA A 147 -14.78 -9.49 -10.58
C ALA A 147 -15.04 -10.15 -11.94
N ASP A 148 -14.68 -9.47 -13.04
CA ASP A 148 -14.85 -9.96 -14.40
C ASP A 148 -13.80 -9.38 -15.37
N LYS A 149 -13.78 -9.90 -16.61
CA LYS A 149 -12.87 -9.45 -17.68
C LYS A 149 -13.08 -7.99 -18.09
N LYS A 150 -14.30 -7.46 -17.95
CA LYS A 150 -14.61 -6.06 -18.30
C LYS A 150 -13.99 -5.13 -17.27
N GLN A 151 -14.12 -5.45 -15.98
CA GLN A 151 -13.48 -4.72 -14.90
C GLN A 151 -11.95 -4.81 -15.00
N GLN A 152 -11.39 -6.00 -15.26
CA GLN A 152 -9.95 -6.18 -15.44
C GLN A 152 -9.36 -5.27 -16.53
N ARG A 153 -10.09 -5.06 -17.65
CA ARG A 153 -9.66 -4.15 -18.72
C ARG A 153 -9.65 -2.69 -18.28
N ARG A 154 -10.54 -2.29 -17.36
CA ARG A 154 -10.68 -0.93 -16.85
C ARG A 154 -9.74 -0.59 -15.70
N MET A 155 -9.14 -1.60 -15.06
CA MET A 155 -8.18 -1.37 -13.99
C MET A 155 -6.95 -0.65 -14.54
N MET A 156 -6.57 0.43 -13.88
CA MET A 156 -5.36 1.22 -14.19
C MET A 156 -4.12 0.55 -13.61
N PHE A 157 -4.23 0.04 -12.37
CA PHE A 157 -3.12 -0.53 -11.62
C PHE A 157 -3.19 -2.05 -11.60
N SER A 158 -2.03 -2.69 -11.78
CA SER A 158 -1.86 -4.13 -11.65
C SER A 158 -1.49 -4.54 -10.21
N SER A 159 -0.79 -3.67 -9.49
CA SER A 159 -0.47 -3.87 -8.07
C SER A 159 -0.04 -2.57 -7.41
N PHE A 160 -0.11 -2.59 -6.06
CA PHE A 160 0.50 -1.58 -5.20
C PHE A 160 1.52 -2.27 -4.31
N VAL A 161 2.69 -1.66 -4.14
CA VAL A 161 3.74 -2.21 -3.27
C VAL A 161 4.12 -1.14 -2.26
N LEU A 162 3.92 -1.45 -0.97
CA LEU A 162 4.33 -0.60 0.13
C LEU A 162 5.55 -1.22 0.81
N THR A 163 6.52 -0.38 1.15
CA THR A 163 7.70 -0.78 1.90
C THR A 163 7.75 -0.01 3.21
N ILE A 164 7.79 -0.73 4.33
CA ILE A 164 7.84 -0.17 5.69
C ILE A 164 9.13 -0.63 6.35
N ASP A 165 9.84 0.28 7.00
CA ASP A 165 10.96 -0.06 7.87
C ASP A 165 10.40 -0.67 9.17
N ALA A 166 10.63 -1.96 9.39
CA ALA A 166 10.04 -2.69 10.52
C ALA A 166 10.61 -2.28 11.88
N ALA A 167 11.76 -1.61 11.93
CA ALA A 167 12.36 -1.16 13.18
C ALA A 167 11.85 0.22 13.61
N THR A 168 11.56 1.09 12.63
CA THR A 168 11.18 2.50 12.87
C THR A 168 9.72 2.79 12.55
N SER A 169 8.98 1.83 12.03
CA SER A 169 7.60 1.98 11.51
C SER A 169 7.45 3.03 10.40
N GLN A 170 8.53 3.44 9.77
CA GLN A 170 8.48 4.47 8.73
C GLN A 170 8.08 3.88 7.39
N LEU A 171 7.07 4.46 6.76
CA LEU A 171 6.77 4.17 5.36
C LEU A 171 7.93 4.68 4.49
N ARG A 172 8.55 3.79 3.71
CA ARG A 172 9.71 4.10 2.87
C ARG A 172 9.32 4.37 1.44
N SER A 173 8.39 3.59 0.91
CA SER A 173 7.91 3.80 -0.47
C SER A 173 6.50 3.29 -0.67
N LEU A 174 5.87 3.83 -1.70
CA LEU A 174 4.65 3.32 -2.32
C LEU A 174 4.89 3.28 -3.83
N ARG A 175 4.85 2.08 -4.41
CA ARG A 175 4.87 1.90 -5.86
C ARG A 175 3.49 1.49 -6.36
N MET A 176 3.02 2.17 -7.38
CA MET A 176 1.80 1.86 -8.11
C MET A 176 2.16 1.34 -9.49
N ASN A 177 2.08 0.02 -9.69
CA ASN A 177 2.37 -0.60 -10.97
C ASN A 177 1.15 -0.48 -11.89
N GLU A 178 1.35 0.07 -13.07
CA GLU A 178 0.37 0.15 -14.14
C GLU A 178 0.55 -1.00 -15.14
N LYS A 179 -0.29 -1.05 -16.15
CA LYS A 179 -0.10 -1.98 -17.27
C LYS A 179 1.09 -1.58 -18.15
N ALA A 180 1.55 -2.54 -18.98
CA ALA A 180 2.63 -2.33 -19.94
C ALA A 180 3.97 -1.84 -19.34
N GLY A 181 4.27 -2.26 -18.11
CA GLY A 181 5.54 -1.96 -17.45
C GLY A 181 5.67 -0.52 -16.93
N ASN A 182 4.62 0.30 -17.02
CA ASN A 182 4.62 1.63 -16.42
C ASN A 182 4.46 1.54 -14.90
N TYR A 183 5.03 2.52 -14.18
CA TYR A 183 4.79 2.65 -12.75
C TYR A 183 4.95 4.09 -12.27
N THR A 184 4.36 4.37 -11.13
CA THR A 184 4.62 5.56 -10.33
C THR A 184 5.16 5.11 -8.97
N ASP A 185 6.32 5.61 -8.60
CA ASP A 185 7.01 5.29 -7.36
C ASP A 185 7.11 6.55 -6.49
N TYR A 186 6.66 6.47 -5.26
CA TYR A 186 6.84 7.50 -4.23
C TYR A 186 7.84 6.99 -3.22
N THR A 187 8.95 7.70 -3.03
CA THR A 187 9.94 7.44 -1.97
C THR A 187 9.78 8.48 -0.89
N PHE A 188 9.79 8.05 0.37
CA PHE A 188 9.60 8.92 1.53
C PHE A 188 10.87 9.02 2.36
N THR A 189 11.28 10.27 2.64
CA THR A 189 12.43 10.61 3.46
C THR A 189 12.01 11.60 4.56
N ASN A 190 12.86 11.82 5.56
CA ASN A 190 12.56 12.74 6.67
C ASN A 190 11.21 12.44 7.34
N PHE A 191 10.92 11.16 7.52
CA PHE A 191 9.66 10.70 8.11
C PHE A 191 9.61 11.05 9.59
N GLN A 192 8.52 11.67 10.03
CA GLN A 192 8.31 12.11 11.40
C GLN A 192 6.91 11.76 11.86
N PHE A 193 6.80 11.14 13.02
CA PHE A 193 5.53 11.00 13.75
C PHE A 193 5.25 12.27 14.57
N LYS A 194 3.96 12.59 14.71
CA LYS A 194 3.45 13.74 15.48
C LYS A 194 2.43 13.30 16.49
#